data_cc1b39ff330c94b72b405c8f2fa8e495
#
_entry.id   cc1b39ff330c94b72b405c8f2fa8e495
#
_cell.length_a   1.000
_cell.length_b   1.000
_cell.length_c   1.000
_cell.angle_alpha   90.00
_cell.angle_beta   90.00
_cell.angle_gamma   90.00
#
_symmetry.space_group_name_H-M   'P 1'
#
loop_
_entity.id
_entity.type
_entity.pdbx_description
1 polymer ?
#
loop_
_entity_poly.entity_id
_entity_poly.type
_entity_poly.pdbx_seq_one_letter_code
_entity_poly.pdbx_strand_id
1 'polypeptide(L)'
;MKILYCAAEADPFIKTGGLADVAGTLPLEMKKQGHDVKVVIPLYKLINEEYRKKFEFEGSFYVDLDFKHHYVGVFKYIHRGV
;
A
#
# COMPACT_ATOMS: atom_id res chain seq x y z
N MET A 1 -4.57 1.59 -18.56
CA MET A 1 -5.56 1.12 -17.56
C MET A 1 -5.15 1.59 -16.18
N LYS A 2 -6.11 1.94 -15.36
CA LYS A 2 -5.86 2.28 -13.96
C LYS A 2 -6.09 1.03 -13.11
N ILE A 3 -5.08 0.64 -12.32
CA ILE A 3 -5.11 -0.59 -11.52
C ILE A 3 -4.87 -0.25 -10.06
N LEU A 4 -5.73 -0.74 -9.18
CA LEU A 4 -5.53 -0.69 -7.73
C LEU A 4 -5.23 -2.11 -7.26
N TYR A 5 -4.00 -2.32 -6.79
CA TYR A 5 -3.52 -3.61 -6.34
C TYR A 5 -3.57 -3.67 -4.81
N CYS A 6 -4.44 -4.49 -4.26
CA CYS A 6 -4.62 -4.62 -2.81
C CYS A 6 -3.96 -5.90 -2.31
N ALA A 7 -3.08 -5.78 -1.32
CA ALA A 7 -2.37 -6.92 -0.76
C ALA A 7 -2.21 -6.79 0.76
N ALA A 8 -1.99 -7.91 1.45
CA ALA A 8 -1.74 -7.91 2.88
C ALA A 8 -0.31 -7.50 3.21
N GLU A 9 0.61 -7.66 2.29
CA GLU A 9 2.02 -7.30 2.46
C GLU A 9 2.65 -6.95 1.12
N ALA A 10 3.75 -6.21 1.14
CA ALA A 10 4.51 -5.86 -0.04
C ALA A 10 5.97 -5.55 0.33
N ASP A 11 6.92 -6.15 -0.38
CA ASP A 11 8.33 -5.82 -0.26
C ASP A 11 8.57 -4.42 -0.87
N PRO A 12 9.35 -3.53 -0.30
CA PRO A 12 10.21 -3.68 0.87
C PRO A 12 9.56 -3.28 2.21
N PHE A 13 8.28 -2.95 2.24
CA PHE A 13 7.63 -2.38 3.42
C PHE A 13 7.41 -3.39 4.52
N ILE A 14 6.82 -4.54 4.17
CA ILE A 14 6.64 -5.64 5.10
C ILE A 14 6.65 -6.96 4.31
N LYS A 15 7.44 -7.92 4.76
CA LYS A 15 7.58 -9.21 4.10
C LYS A 15 7.58 -10.34 5.12
N THR A 16 6.62 -11.24 4.99
CA THR A 16 6.55 -12.48 5.76
C THR A 16 6.63 -13.72 4.89
N GLY A 17 6.45 -13.58 3.57
CA GLY A 17 6.48 -14.69 2.63
C GLY A 17 6.43 -14.26 1.17
N GLY A 18 6.08 -15.19 0.30
CA GLY A 18 6.09 -14.97 -1.15
C GLY A 18 5.09 -13.95 -1.66
N LEU A 19 4.00 -13.70 -0.92
CA LEU A 19 3.04 -12.68 -1.32
C LEU A 19 3.68 -11.29 -1.39
N ALA A 20 4.57 -10.97 -0.45
CA ALA A 20 5.27 -9.69 -0.44
C ALA A 20 6.15 -9.52 -1.67
N ASP A 21 6.80 -10.58 -2.14
CA ASP A 21 7.64 -10.52 -3.33
C ASP A 21 6.81 -10.23 -4.58
N VAL A 22 5.67 -10.87 -4.73
CA VAL A 22 4.76 -10.65 -5.86
C VAL A 22 4.21 -9.23 -5.82
N ALA A 23 3.73 -8.77 -4.66
CA ALA A 23 3.19 -7.42 -4.51
C ALA A 23 4.26 -6.34 -4.66
N GLY A 24 5.53 -6.68 -4.45
CA GLY A 24 6.65 -5.77 -4.65
C GLY A 24 7.18 -5.72 -6.09
N THR A 25 6.84 -6.68 -6.94
CA THR A 25 7.37 -6.78 -8.31
C THR A 25 6.32 -6.65 -9.39
N LEU A 26 5.19 -7.32 -9.27
CA LEU A 26 4.16 -7.32 -10.31
C LEU A 26 3.62 -5.91 -10.64
N PRO A 27 3.32 -5.06 -9.65
CA PRO A 27 2.89 -3.69 -9.95
C PRO A 27 3.91 -2.89 -10.75
N LEU A 28 5.21 -3.10 -10.51
CA LEU A 28 6.27 -2.42 -11.25
C LEU A 28 6.27 -2.86 -12.72
N GLU A 29 6.07 -4.15 -12.97
CA GLU A 29 5.98 -4.67 -14.33
C GLU A 29 4.74 -4.15 -15.06
N MET A 30 3.60 -4.08 -14.38
CA MET A 30 2.38 -3.52 -14.96
C MET A 30 2.58 -2.06 -15.33
N LYS A 31 3.29 -1.29 -14.49
CA LYS A 31 3.61 0.10 -14.81
C LYS A 31 4.51 0.21 -16.02
N LYS A 32 5.51 -0.66 -16.16
CA LYS A 32 6.39 -0.69 -17.34
C LYS A 32 5.62 -0.94 -18.63
N GLN A 33 4.50 -1.63 -18.54
CA GLN A 33 3.62 -1.90 -19.69
C GLN A 33 2.62 -0.77 -19.96
N GLY A 34 2.76 0.35 -19.27
CA GLY A 34 1.95 1.54 -19.54
C GLY A 34 0.70 1.70 -18.69
N HIS A 35 0.53 0.88 -17.66
CA HIS A 35 -0.62 1.00 -16.74
C HIS A 35 -0.33 1.97 -15.60
N ASP A 36 -1.37 2.65 -15.13
CA ASP A 36 -1.32 3.48 -13.92
C ASP A 36 -1.67 2.58 -12.74
N VAL A 37 -0.68 2.22 -11.94
CA VAL A 37 -0.82 1.23 -10.86
C VAL A 37 -0.59 1.86 -9.50
N LYS A 38 -1.48 1.56 -8.56
CA LYS A 38 -1.31 1.89 -7.14
C LYS A 38 -1.45 0.65 -6.32
N VAL A 39 -0.64 0.53 -5.27
CA VAL A 39 -0.65 -0.60 -4.35
C VAL A 39 -1.16 -0.14 -3.00
N VAL A 40 -2.08 -0.91 -2.42
CA VAL A 40 -2.64 -0.63 -1.09
C VAL A 40 -2.32 -1.79 -0.17
N ILE A 41 -1.69 -1.48 0.96
CA ILE A 41 -1.42 -2.44 2.04
C ILE A 41 -1.82 -1.82 3.39
N PRO A 42 -2.10 -2.64 4.42
CA PRO A 42 -2.31 -2.09 5.76
C PRO A 42 -1.07 -1.37 6.29
N LEU A 43 -1.28 -0.32 7.08
CA LEU A 43 -0.17 0.42 7.70
C LEU A 43 0.24 -0.27 9.00
N TYR A 44 1.11 -1.28 8.88
CA TYR A 44 1.58 -2.04 10.04
C TYR A 44 2.63 -1.26 10.85
N LYS A 45 2.64 -1.49 12.16
CA LYS A 45 3.67 -0.92 13.04
C LYS A 45 5.06 -1.48 12.75
N LEU A 46 5.12 -2.69 12.19
CA LEU A 46 6.38 -3.37 11.86
C LEU A 46 7.04 -2.85 10.59
N ILE A 47 6.37 -1.99 9.82
CA ILE A 47 6.99 -1.37 8.66
C ILE A 47 8.19 -0.54 9.14
N ASN A 48 9.34 -0.72 8.45
CA ASN A 48 10.58 -0.06 8.83
C ASN A 48 10.40 1.46 8.94
N GLU A 49 10.92 2.04 10.01
CA GLU A 49 10.81 3.48 10.29
C GLU A 49 11.40 4.33 9.16
N GLU A 50 12.39 3.81 8.46
CA GLU A 50 12.98 4.49 7.31
C GLU A 50 11.93 4.83 6.24
N TYR A 51 10.95 3.95 6.05
CA TYR A 51 9.86 4.20 5.11
C TYR A 51 8.72 4.98 5.76
N ARG A 52 8.38 4.64 7.02
CA ARG A 52 7.26 5.27 7.73
C ARG A 52 7.40 6.78 7.82
N LYS A 53 8.58 7.27 8.11
CA LYS A 53 8.84 8.71 8.24
C LYS A 53 8.70 9.48 6.93
N LYS A 54 8.68 8.78 5.80
CA LYS A 54 8.52 9.37 4.46
C LYS A 54 7.08 9.31 3.98
N PHE A 55 6.17 8.68 4.73
CA PHE A 55 4.77 8.58 4.35
C PHE A 55 4.09 9.94 4.49
N GLU A 56 3.30 10.29 3.48
CA GLU A 56 2.53 11.53 3.48
C GLU A 56 1.07 11.23 3.73
N PHE A 57 0.43 12.02 4.60
CA PHE A 57 -1.00 11.87 4.86
C PHE A 57 -1.78 12.29 3.63
N GLU A 58 -2.61 11.39 3.10
CA GLU A 58 -3.41 11.62 1.89
C GLU A 58 -4.83 12.04 2.21
N GLY A 59 -5.40 11.52 3.27
CA GLY A 59 -6.76 11.82 3.66
C GLY A 59 -7.29 10.83 4.66
N SER A 60 -8.54 10.99 5.06
CA SER A 60 -9.19 10.10 6.00
C SER A 60 -10.67 9.98 5.70
N PHE A 61 -11.27 8.91 6.17
CA PHE A 61 -12.70 8.68 6.09
C PHE A 61 -13.14 7.79 7.25
N TYR A 62 -14.44 7.62 7.39
CA TYR A 62 -15.03 6.76 8.42
C TYR A 62 -15.77 5.62 7.77
N VAL A 63 -15.73 4.46 8.41
CA VAL A 63 -16.46 3.27 7.98
C VAL A 63 -17.33 2.80 9.14
N ASP A 64 -18.62 2.63 8.89
CA ASP A 64 -19.55 2.12 9.88
C ASP A 64 -19.72 0.61 9.71
N LEU A 65 -19.23 -0.15 10.70
CA LEU A 65 -19.32 -1.61 10.74
C LEU A 65 -19.85 -2.05 12.09
N ASP A 66 -20.85 -2.94 12.10
CA ASP A 66 -21.43 -3.49 13.34
C ASP A 66 -21.79 -2.42 14.36
N PHE A 67 -22.44 -1.34 13.90
CA PHE A 67 -22.82 -0.19 14.72
C PHE A 67 -21.64 0.58 15.33
N LYS A 68 -20.41 0.31 14.86
CA LYS A 68 -19.21 1.04 15.27
C LYS A 68 -18.76 1.94 14.15
N HIS A 69 -18.26 3.11 14.55
CA HIS A 69 -17.74 4.13 13.66
C HIS A 69 -16.21 4.06 13.66
N HIS A 70 -15.61 3.66 12.54
CA HIS A 70 -14.17 3.45 12.44
C HIS A 70 -13.52 4.57 11.64
N TYR A 71 -12.47 5.15 12.20
CA TYR A 71 -11.63 6.11 11.50
C TYR A 71 -10.62 5.37 10.63
N VAL A 72 -10.49 5.81 9.37
CA VAL A 72 -9.49 5.27 8.44
C VAL A 72 -8.62 6.41 7.95
N GLY A 73 -7.34 6.38 8.30
CA GLY A 73 -6.34 7.31 7.78
C GLY A 73 -5.60 6.67 6.62
N VAL A 74 -5.36 7.46 5.57
CA VAL A 74 -4.67 7.00 4.37
C VAL A 74 -3.38 7.79 4.21
N PHE A 75 -2.26 7.06 4.07
CA PHE A 75 -0.93 7.61 3.84
C PHE A 75 -0.40 7.12 2.50
N LYS A 76 0.48 7.88 1.88
CA LYS A 76 1.05 7.50 0.59
C LYS A 76 2.57 7.56 0.59
N TYR A 77 3.17 6.76 -0.28
CA TYR A 77 4.59 6.73 -0.55
C TYR A 77 4.79 6.27 -1.99
N ILE A 78 5.65 6.95 -2.72
CA ILE A 78 5.97 6.57 -4.10
C ILE A 78 7.27 5.78 -4.09
N HIS A 79 7.21 4.51 -4.51
CA HIS A 79 8.35 3.61 -4.58
C HIS A 79 8.55 3.17 -6.02
N ARG A 80 9.69 3.55 -6.62
CA ARG A 80 10.03 3.21 -8.02
C ARG A 80 8.91 3.60 -8.99
N GLY A 81 8.22 4.70 -8.70
CA GLY A 81 7.16 5.23 -9.55
C GLY A 81 5.77 4.65 -9.31
N VAL A 82 5.60 3.79 -8.32
CA VAL A 82 4.30 3.20 -7.98
C VAL A 82 3.84 3.65 -6.61
#